data_5d28a024128e914e0c89bfec4cc0ee3a
#
_entry.id   5d28a024128e914e0c89bfec4cc0ee3a
#
_cell.length_a   1.000
_cell.length_b   1.000
_cell.length_c   1.000
_cell.angle_alpha   90.00
_cell.angle_beta   90.00
_cell.angle_gamma   90.00
#
_symmetry.space_group_name_H-M   'P 1'
#
loop_
_entity.id
_entity.type
_entity.pdbx_description
1 polymer ?
#
loop_
_entity_poly.entity_id
_entity_poly.type
_entity_poly.pdbx_seq_one_letter_code
_entity_poly.pdbx_strand_id
1 'polypeptide(L)'
;YFPFLLFVMANSLVAQDFEVSPVLIEANASRGRVSRDIMVFNHTDSPKIFNVKEYDFIIEDEGKKMSAEFGSTPRTLKGALNISPSTLLLQPNEKSFFTVTIDPIVSSKMRWGKLTIIAENQVSVLEEVASLGAGVKIKPAISVIVYAHTDQAMPDAEIFTPEKIDSGYSVLIRNTGDSKLKAKVTFLLTNVRTGDEVEINEMAAGLLPGEEKTLITEIPDHEYPKAMLTVLMDYSPNEDLKGVQIVLD
;
A
#
# COMPACT_ATOMS: atom_id res chain seq x y z
N TYR A 1 -52.96 18.99 -21.47
CA TYR A 1 -51.91 19.21 -20.41
C TYR A 1 -51.60 17.88 -19.76
N PHE A 2 -50.42 17.33 -20.06
CA PHE A 2 -49.92 16.09 -19.44
C PHE A 2 -48.91 16.50 -18.36
N PRO A 3 -49.08 16.16 -17.09
CA PRO A 3 -48.06 16.47 -16.10
C PRO A 3 -46.91 15.49 -16.22
N PHE A 4 -45.73 16.01 -16.54
CA PHE A 4 -44.45 15.31 -16.56
C PHE A 4 -44.03 15.02 -15.11
N LEU A 5 -44.21 13.80 -14.65
CA LEU A 5 -43.80 13.34 -13.32
C LEU A 5 -42.27 13.12 -13.34
N LEU A 6 -41.53 14.06 -12.80
CA LEU A 6 -40.06 13.98 -12.64
C LEU A 6 -39.74 12.97 -11.51
N PHE A 7 -39.35 11.74 -11.88
CA PHE A 7 -38.93 10.69 -10.97
C PHE A 7 -37.47 11.01 -10.56
N VAL A 8 -37.27 11.71 -9.43
CA VAL A 8 -35.93 11.91 -8.85
C VAL A 8 -35.49 10.58 -8.25
N MET A 9 -34.63 9.85 -8.94
CA MET A 9 -33.90 8.72 -8.40
C MET A 9 -32.96 9.24 -7.30
N ALA A 10 -33.37 9.14 -6.05
CA ALA A 10 -32.49 9.31 -4.91
C ALA A 10 -31.46 8.16 -4.92
N ASN A 11 -30.28 8.39 -5.49
CA ASN A 11 -29.15 7.50 -5.27
C ASN A 11 -28.84 7.57 -3.78
N SER A 12 -29.14 6.49 -3.05
CA SER A 12 -28.65 6.29 -1.70
C SER A 12 -27.13 6.19 -1.80
N LEU A 13 -26.44 7.28 -1.51
CA LEU A 13 -25.01 7.25 -1.19
C LEU A 13 -24.90 6.30 -0.01
N VAL A 14 -24.33 5.12 -0.20
CA VAL A 14 -23.97 4.24 0.91
C VAL A 14 -22.91 4.99 1.69
N ALA A 15 -23.33 5.69 2.73
CA ALA A 15 -22.42 6.34 3.66
C ALA A 15 -21.56 5.24 4.30
N GLN A 16 -20.27 5.42 4.31
CA GLN A 16 -19.34 4.54 5.01
C GLN A 16 -19.72 4.56 6.51
N ASP A 17 -19.93 3.39 7.11
CA ASP A 17 -20.38 3.26 8.51
C ASP A 17 -19.42 3.91 9.51
N PHE A 18 -18.12 3.95 9.18
CA PHE A 18 -17.09 4.56 10.02
C PHE A 18 -15.86 4.95 9.21
N GLU A 19 -15.06 5.83 9.75
CA GLU A 19 -13.82 6.34 9.17
C GLU A 19 -12.63 5.98 10.05
N VAL A 20 -11.50 5.70 9.40
CA VAL A 20 -10.20 5.46 10.05
C VAL A 20 -9.14 6.30 9.36
N SER A 21 -8.36 7.06 10.12
CA SER A 21 -7.29 7.91 9.59
C SER A 21 -6.12 8.03 10.59
N PRO A 22 -4.87 7.90 10.13
CA PRO A 22 -4.43 7.51 8.78
C PRO A 22 -4.57 6.00 8.54
N VAL A 23 -4.60 5.58 7.26
CA VAL A 23 -4.58 4.16 6.86
C VAL A 23 -3.16 3.63 6.58
N LEU A 24 -2.16 4.50 6.72
CA LEU A 24 -0.75 4.19 6.57
C LEU A 24 0.06 4.90 7.65
N ILE A 25 0.87 4.15 8.38
CA ILE A 25 1.85 4.65 9.34
C ILE A 25 3.24 4.26 8.85
N GLU A 26 4.10 5.24 8.61
CA GLU A 26 5.52 5.02 8.36
C GLU A 26 6.32 5.67 9.51
N ALA A 27 7.20 4.90 10.13
CA ALA A 27 7.98 5.34 11.28
C ALA A 27 9.43 4.85 11.19
N ASN A 28 10.39 5.70 11.56
CA ASN A 28 11.76 5.27 11.81
C ASN A 28 11.86 4.81 13.27
N ALA A 29 12.07 3.53 13.47
CA ALA A 29 12.15 2.89 14.79
C ALA A 29 13.58 2.65 15.28
N SER A 30 14.62 3.21 14.62
CA SER A 30 16.01 2.99 15.03
C SER A 30 16.41 3.79 16.27
N ARG A 31 15.86 4.99 16.45
CA ARG A 31 16.36 5.99 17.38
C ARG A 31 15.58 6.16 18.66
N GLY A 32 14.43 5.48 18.75
CA GLY A 32 13.56 5.60 19.91
C GLY A 32 12.16 5.09 19.66
N ARG A 33 11.38 5.14 20.72
CA ARG A 33 9.96 4.82 20.67
C ARG A 33 9.20 5.84 19.83
N VAL A 34 8.37 5.37 18.91
CA VAL A 34 7.52 6.22 18.08
C VAL A 34 6.05 5.94 18.40
N SER A 35 5.27 6.99 18.65
CA SER A 35 3.81 6.88 18.84
C SER A 35 3.06 7.63 17.75
N ARG A 36 1.95 7.06 17.29
CA ARG A 36 1.03 7.63 16.30
C ARG A 36 -0.40 7.30 16.69
N ASP A 37 -1.28 8.26 16.52
CA ASP A 37 -2.70 8.07 16.77
C ASP A 37 -3.43 7.70 15.49
N ILE A 38 -4.34 6.74 15.59
CA ILE A 38 -5.29 6.37 14.55
C ILE A 38 -6.67 6.84 15.03
N MET A 39 -7.20 7.85 14.37
CA MET A 39 -8.55 8.31 14.60
C MET A 39 -9.56 7.28 14.07
N VAL A 40 -10.61 7.04 14.86
CA VAL A 40 -11.81 6.32 14.44
C VAL A 40 -13.01 7.21 14.68
N PHE A 41 -13.87 7.33 13.67
CA PHE A 41 -15.11 8.10 13.75
C PHE A 41 -16.30 7.20 13.41
N ASN A 42 -17.33 7.20 14.27
CA ASN A 42 -18.57 6.46 14.06
C ASN A 42 -19.59 7.34 13.33
N HIS A 43 -19.85 7.08 12.05
CA HIS A 43 -20.83 7.82 11.25
C HIS A 43 -22.28 7.31 11.42
N THR A 44 -22.48 6.21 12.15
CA THR A 44 -23.81 5.61 12.29
C THR A 44 -24.64 6.27 13.40
N ASP A 45 -25.94 6.01 13.38
CA ASP A 45 -26.89 6.48 14.38
C ASP A 45 -26.97 5.55 15.62
N SER A 46 -26.08 4.57 15.73
CA SER A 46 -26.03 3.61 16.84
C SER A 46 -24.62 3.48 17.40
N PRO A 47 -24.49 3.19 18.72
CA PRO A 47 -23.19 2.91 19.32
C PRO A 47 -22.50 1.73 18.67
N LYS A 48 -21.19 1.84 18.45
CA LYS A 48 -20.35 0.80 17.86
C LYS A 48 -19.15 0.50 18.76
N ILE A 49 -18.79 -0.77 18.80
CA ILE A 49 -17.54 -1.23 19.41
C ILE A 49 -16.53 -1.43 18.30
N PHE A 50 -15.36 -0.83 18.46
CA PHE A 50 -14.23 -0.96 17.53
C PHE A 50 -13.13 -1.75 18.21
N ASN A 51 -12.76 -2.88 17.60
CA ASN A 51 -11.69 -3.74 18.06
C ASN A 51 -10.54 -3.70 17.08
N VAL A 52 -9.30 -3.66 17.56
CA VAL A 52 -8.11 -3.77 16.71
C VAL A 52 -7.57 -5.19 16.75
N LYS A 53 -7.29 -5.74 15.56
CA LYS A 53 -6.56 -7.02 15.40
C LYS A 53 -5.29 -6.80 14.62
N GLU A 54 -4.22 -7.43 15.07
CA GLU A 54 -2.90 -7.36 14.47
C GLU A 54 -2.69 -8.55 13.55
N TYR A 55 -2.09 -8.29 12.40
CA TYR A 55 -1.70 -9.29 11.42
C TYR A 55 -0.33 -8.96 10.84
N ASP A 56 0.37 -9.99 10.45
CA ASP A 56 1.43 -9.86 9.46
C ASP A 56 0.83 -9.88 8.05
N PHE A 57 1.64 -9.59 7.05
CA PHE A 57 1.32 -9.91 5.68
C PHE A 57 2.58 -10.33 4.92
N ILE A 58 2.38 -11.18 3.93
CA ILE A 58 3.38 -11.57 2.94
C ILE A 58 3.05 -10.90 1.61
N ILE A 59 4.07 -10.73 0.80
CA ILE A 59 3.93 -10.25 -0.57
C ILE A 59 4.03 -11.47 -1.47
N GLU A 60 2.98 -11.72 -2.23
CA GLU A 60 2.93 -12.75 -3.27
C GLU A 60 3.26 -12.12 -4.63
N ASP A 61 3.23 -12.94 -5.66
CA ASP A 61 3.44 -12.51 -7.04
C ASP A 61 2.54 -11.31 -7.39
N GLU A 62 3.03 -10.45 -8.25
CA GLU A 62 2.36 -9.21 -8.67
C GLU A 62 2.12 -8.18 -7.53
N GLY A 63 2.83 -8.31 -6.41
CA GLY A 63 2.74 -7.37 -5.27
C GLY A 63 1.46 -7.51 -4.43
N LYS A 64 0.71 -8.61 -4.58
CA LYS A 64 -0.48 -8.90 -3.79
C LYS A 64 -0.11 -9.17 -2.33
N LYS A 65 -0.77 -8.45 -1.41
CA LYS A 65 -0.54 -8.59 0.03
C LYS A 65 -1.54 -9.56 0.65
N MET A 66 -1.05 -10.71 1.10
CA MET A 66 -1.84 -11.72 1.80
C MET A 66 -1.63 -11.63 3.30
N SER A 67 -2.74 -11.62 4.06
CA SER A 67 -2.68 -11.59 5.53
C SER A 67 -2.14 -12.89 6.08
N ALA A 68 -1.27 -12.79 7.09
CA ALA A 68 -0.71 -13.89 7.84
C ALA A 68 -0.91 -13.69 9.35
N GLU A 69 -0.77 -14.72 10.13
CA GLU A 69 -0.85 -14.63 11.59
C GLU A 69 0.23 -13.68 12.13
N PHE A 70 -0.13 -12.87 13.12
CA PHE A 70 0.83 -11.92 13.72
C PHE A 70 1.98 -12.65 14.42
N GLY A 71 3.19 -12.41 13.97
CA GLY A 71 4.40 -13.05 14.45
C GLY A 71 4.85 -14.25 13.61
N SER A 72 4.19 -14.52 12.46
CA SER A 72 4.52 -15.65 11.61
C SER A 72 5.53 -15.33 10.50
N THR A 73 5.83 -14.04 10.25
CA THR A 73 6.74 -13.65 9.17
C THR A 73 8.08 -13.13 9.70
N PRO A 74 9.17 -13.22 8.90
CA PRO A 74 10.48 -12.69 9.30
C PRO A 74 10.52 -11.17 9.49
N ARG A 75 9.53 -10.45 8.96
CA ARG A 75 9.44 -8.98 9.03
C ARG A 75 8.34 -8.49 9.97
N THR A 76 7.89 -9.37 10.86
CA THR A 76 6.83 -9.07 11.83
C THR A 76 7.19 -7.92 12.76
N LEU A 77 6.17 -7.16 13.16
CA LEU A 77 6.27 -6.16 14.23
C LEU A 77 5.96 -6.73 15.62
N LYS A 78 5.71 -8.04 15.74
CA LYS A 78 5.45 -8.68 17.03
C LYS A 78 6.61 -8.44 18.00
N GLY A 79 6.27 -8.01 19.20
CA GLY A 79 7.23 -7.65 20.26
C GLY A 79 7.75 -6.21 20.19
N ALA A 80 7.47 -5.47 19.10
CA ALA A 80 7.79 -4.05 19.00
C ALA A 80 6.52 -3.16 18.85
N LEU A 81 5.41 -3.72 18.38
CA LEU A 81 4.16 -2.99 18.18
C LEU A 81 3.26 -3.14 19.41
N ASN A 82 2.74 -2.02 19.90
CA ASN A 82 1.78 -1.96 20.98
C ASN A 82 0.64 -1.01 20.61
N ILE A 83 -0.60 -1.35 21.01
CA ILE A 83 -1.79 -0.57 20.71
C ILE A 83 -2.57 -0.35 22.00
N SER A 84 -2.99 0.88 22.23
CA SER A 84 -3.77 1.26 23.41
C SER A 84 -4.80 2.37 23.07
N PRO A 85 -6.05 2.20 23.49
CA PRO A 85 -6.66 0.97 23.99
C PRO A 85 -6.78 -0.07 22.87
N SER A 86 -7.09 -1.33 23.18
CA SER A 86 -7.37 -2.37 22.17
C SER A 86 -8.82 -2.35 21.67
N THR A 87 -9.69 -1.63 22.38
CA THR A 87 -11.12 -1.53 22.11
C THR A 87 -11.62 -0.13 22.41
N LEU A 88 -12.48 0.42 21.54
CA LEU A 88 -13.19 1.68 21.73
C LEU A 88 -14.71 1.43 21.64
N LEU A 89 -15.48 2.07 22.51
CA LEU A 89 -16.92 2.20 22.37
C LEU A 89 -17.22 3.65 21.97
N LEU A 90 -17.76 3.85 20.78
CA LEU A 90 -18.12 5.18 20.27
C LEU A 90 -19.63 5.32 20.13
N GLN A 91 -20.15 6.42 20.66
CA GLN A 91 -21.54 6.84 20.45
C GLN A 91 -21.74 7.30 19.00
N PRO A 92 -22.99 7.48 18.54
CA PRO A 92 -23.27 8.10 17.25
C PRO A 92 -22.53 9.43 17.07
N ASN A 93 -21.89 9.60 15.91
CA ASN A 93 -21.12 10.81 15.57
C ASN A 93 -19.98 11.15 16.54
N GLU A 94 -19.45 10.15 17.25
CA GLU A 94 -18.31 10.30 18.14
C GLU A 94 -17.01 9.83 17.44
N LYS A 95 -15.89 10.46 17.84
CA LYS A 95 -14.53 10.06 17.44
C LYS A 95 -13.65 9.81 18.64
N SER A 96 -12.73 8.86 18.49
CA SER A 96 -11.67 8.61 19.46
C SER A 96 -10.43 8.06 18.77
N PHE A 97 -9.41 7.66 19.52
CA PHE A 97 -8.11 7.31 18.99
C PHE A 97 -7.60 5.98 19.56
N PHE A 98 -7.00 5.17 18.69
CA PHE A 98 -6.06 4.14 19.09
C PHE A 98 -4.66 4.72 18.98
N THR A 99 -3.87 4.67 20.05
CA THR A 99 -2.46 5.04 19.98
C THR A 99 -1.63 3.81 19.65
N VAL A 100 -0.96 3.85 18.51
CA VAL A 100 0.00 2.84 18.07
C VAL A 100 1.38 3.27 18.50
N THR A 101 2.06 2.42 19.26
CA THR A 101 3.43 2.65 19.72
C THR A 101 4.34 1.59 19.12
N ILE A 102 5.45 2.01 18.54
CA ILE A 102 6.50 1.15 18.00
C ILE A 102 7.74 1.34 18.86
N ASP A 103 8.16 0.29 19.56
CA ASP A 103 9.38 0.26 20.34
C ASP A 103 10.61 0.20 19.40
N PRO A 104 11.80 0.63 19.87
CA PRO A 104 13.00 0.63 19.07
C PRO A 104 13.31 -0.76 18.50
N ILE A 105 13.64 -0.78 17.19
CA ILE A 105 13.97 -1.99 16.46
C ILE A 105 15.44 -1.97 16.06
N VAL A 106 16.21 -2.94 16.56
CA VAL A 106 17.58 -3.19 16.10
C VAL A 106 17.54 -4.27 15.04
N SER A 107 17.59 -3.88 13.77
CA SER A 107 17.50 -4.81 12.64
C SER A 107 18.08 -4.18 11.39
N SER A 108 18.77 -4.98 10.56
CA SER A 108 19.14 -4.60 9.19
C SER A 108 17.97 -4.61 8.21
N LYS A 109 16.78 -5.01 8.66
CA LYS A 109 15.59 -5.17 7.80
C LYS A 109 14.48 -4.28 8.33
N MET A 110 13.81 -3.56 7.45
CA MET A 110 12.53 -2.93 7.79
C MET A 110 11.50 -4.00 8.16
N ARG A 111 10.59 -3.66 9.05
CA ARG A 111 9.50 -4.52 9.49
C ARG A 111 8.15 -3.91 9.14
N TRP A 112 7.13 -4.74 9.09
CA TRP A 112 5.77 -4.27 8.81
C TRP A 112 4.71 -5.15 9.44
N GLY A 113 3.51 -4.59 9.52
CA GLY A 113 2.32 -5.27 9.97
C GLY A 113 1.06 -4.58 9.48
N LYS A 114 -0.06 -5.18 9.75
CA LYS A 114 -1.38 -4.68 9.42
C LYS A 114 -2.25 -4.68 10.68
N LEU A 115 -2.86 -3.55 10.97
CA LEU A 115 -3.87 -3.39 12.00
C LEU A 115 -5.24 -3.39 11.32
N THR A 116 -6.13 -4.29 11.72
CA THR A 116 -7.50 -4.30 11.19
C THR A 116 -8.45 -3.84 12.27
N ILE A 117 -9.08 -2.69 12.04
CA ILE A 117 -10.08 -2.10 12.91
C ILE A 117 -11.43 -2.62 12.45
N ILE A 118 -12.09 -3.38 13.32
CA ILE A 118 -13.35 -4.08 13.06
C ILE A 118 -14.45 -3.37 13.85
N ALA A 119 -15.50 -2.94 13.14
CA ALA A 119 -16.69 -2.37 13.76
C ALA A 119 -17.71 -3.47 14.07
N GLU A 120 -18.21 -3.46 15.30
CA GLU A 120 -19.26 -4.37 15.77
C GLU A 120 -20.40 -3.57 16.37
N ASN A 121 -21.64 -4.02 16.18
CA ASN A 121 -22.78 -3.46 16.88
C ASN A 121 -22.69 -3.81 18.37
N GLN A 122 -23.08 -2.88 19.23
CA GLN A 122 -23.31 -3.21 20.62
C GLN A 122 -24.62 -4.03 20.73
N VAL A 123 -24.48 -5.37 20.59
CA VAL A 123 -25.64 -6.28 20.68
C VAL A 123 -25.90 -6.57 22.15
N SER A 124 -27.13 -6.37 22.60
CA SER A 124 -27.55 -6.90 23.91
C SER A 124 -27.59 -8.41 23.85
N VAL A 125 -27.22 -9.08 24.96
CA VAL A 125 -27.23 -10.56 25.08
C VAL A 125 -28.59 -11.15 24.70
N LEU A 126 -29.68 -10.39 24.80
CA LEU A 126 -31.04 -10.78 24.44
C LEU A 126 -31.28 -10.90 22.92
N GLU A 127 -30.56 -10.12 22.10
CA GLU A 127 -30.67 -10.18 20.63
C GLU A 127 -29.88 -11.35 20.04
N GLU A 128 -28.82 -11.77 20.69
CA GLU A 128 -28.01 -12.92 20.24
C GLU A 128 -28.80 -14.23 20.32
N VAL A 129 -29.71 -14.37 21.27
CA VAL A 129 -30.59 -15.55 21.44
C VAL A 129 -31.74 -15.55 20.43
N ALA A 130 -32.18 -14.38 19.96
CA ALA A 130 -33.30 -14.26 19.01
C ALA A 130 -32.92 -14.51 17.53
N SER A 131 -31.63 -14.54 17.20
CA SER A 131 -31.14 -14.65 15.82
C SER A 131 -30.73 -16.08 15.45
N LEU A 132 -31.52 -17.09 15.77
CA LEU A 132 -31.31 -18.49 15.32
C LEU A 132 -31.69 -18.73 13.84
N GLY A 133 -31.75 -17.67 13.04
CA GLY A 133 -31.91 -17.74 11.58
C GLY A 133 -30.57 -17.75 10.87
N ALA A 134 -30.46 -18.46 9.73
CA ALA A 134 -29.31 -18.44 8.85
C ALA A 134 -29.12 -17.05 8.23
N GLY A 135 -28.45 -16.15 8.93
CA GLY A 135 -28.11 -14.80 8.47
C GLY A 135 -26.62 -14.65 8.24
N VAL A 136 -26.22 -13.98 7.15
CA VAL A 136 -24.81 -13.58 6.93
C VAL A 136 -24.54 -12.37 7.79
N LYS A 137 -23.67 -12.50 8.81
CA LYS A 137 -23.20 -11.40 9.64
C LYS A 137 -21.97 -10.75 8.99
N ILE A 138 -22.15 -9.60 8.37
CA ILE A 138 -21.05 -8.81 7.81
C ILE A 138 -20.50 -7.91 8.92
N LYS A 139 -19.18 -7.97 9.15
CA LYS A 139 -18.44 -7.06 10.01
C LYS A 139 -17.58 -6.15 9.15
N PRO A 140 -17.92 -4.88 9.00
CA PRO A 140 -17.09 -3.94 8.26
C PRO A 140 -15.76 -3.76 8.98
N ALA A 141 -14.68 -3.69 8.19
CA ALA A 141 -13.33 -3.56 8.72
C ALA A 141 -12.46 -2.67 7.82
N ILE A 142 -11.62 -1.85 8.43
CA ILE A 142 -10.62 -1.02 7.73
C ILE A 142 -9.24 -1.43 8.22
N SER A 143 -8.31 -1.59 7.28
CA SER A 143 -6.93 -1.95 7.61
C SER A 143 -6.01 -0.73 7.54
N VAL A 144 -5.14 -0.62 8.54
CA VAL A 144 -4.04 0.34 8.61
C VAL A 144 -2.74 -0.42 8.44
N ILE A 145 -1.93 -0.01 7.49
CA ILE A 145 -0.60 -0.61 7.26
C ILE A 145 0.42 0.15 8.12
N VAL A 146 1.30 -0.59 8.76
CA VAL A 146 2.38 -0.04 9.59
C VAL A 146 3.73 -0.49 9.03
N TYR A 147 4.56 0.48 8.64
CA TYR A 147 5.95 0.27 8.23
C TYR A 147 6.89 0.85 9.29
N ALA A 148 7.80 0.02 9.79
CA ALA A 148 8.86 0.42 10.68
C ALA A 148 10.20 0.33 9.96
N HIS A 149 10.73 1.49 9.59
CA HIS A 149 12.06 1.62 8.98
C HIS A 149 13.13 1.57 10.05
N THR A 150 14.32 1.11 9.66
CA THR A 150 15.54 1.16 10.48
C THR A 150 16.65 1.82 9.68
N ASP A 151 17.57 2.50 10.35
CA ASP A 151 18.69 3.21 9.69
C ASP A 151 19.67 2.24 9.00
N GLN A 152 19.63 0.95 9.33
CA GLN A 152 20.49 -0.09 8.76
C GLN A 152 19.85 -0.77 7.55
N ALA A 153 18.54 -0.65 7.36
CA ALA A 153 17.85 -1.23 6.24
C ALA A 153 18.01 -0.32 5.02
N MET A 154 18.69 -0.84 4.00
CA MET A 154 18.97 -0.09 2.77
C MET A 154 18.09 -0.62 1.62
N PRO A 155 17.60 0.26 0.76
CA PRO A 155 17.00 -0.16 -0.49
C PRO A 155 18.08 -0.69 -1.43
N ASP A 156 17.76 -1.68 -2.23
CA ASP A 156 18.53 -2.09 -3.41
C ASP A 156 17.55 -2.56 -4.47
N ALA A 157 17.98 -2.56 -5.71
CA ALA A 157 17.08 -2.86 -6.81
C ALA A 157 17.77 -3.63 -7.93
N GLU A 158 16.99 -4.43 -8.62
CA GLU A 158 17.37 -5.08 -9.88
C GLU A 158 16.44 -4.56 -10.99
N ILE A 159 17.00 -4.26 -12.13
CA ILE A 159 16.27 -3.89 -13.35
C ILE A 159 16.62 -4.93 -14.43
N PHE A 160 15.60 -5.51 -15.03
CA PHE A 160 15.74 -6.56 -16.04
C PHE A 160 15.73 -5.94 -17.45
N THR A 161 16.29 -6.68 -18.39
CA THR A 161 16.29 -6.27 -19.79
C THR A 161 14.86 -6.06 -20.30
N PRO A 162 14.57 -4.93 -20.98
CA PRO A 162 13.26 -4.69 -21.56
C PRO A 162 12.87 -5.76 -22.58
N GLU A 163 11.60 -6.17 -22.54
CA GLU A 163 11.02 -7.14 -23.46
C GLU A 163 9.98 -6.46 -24.35
N LYS A 164 9.99 -6.79 -25.67
CA LYS A 164 9.01 -6.29 -26.62
C LYS A 164 7.65 -6.97 -26.37
N ILE A 165 6.60 -6.15 -26.32
CA ILE A 165 5.21 -6.59 -26.20
C ILE A 165 4.38 -5.90 -27.30
N ASP A 166 3.13 -6.31 -27.49
CA ASP A 166 2.25 -5.76 -28.55
C ASP A 166 2.05 -4.24 -28.43
N SER A 167 2.04 -3.71 -27.21
CA SER A 167 1.82 -2.26 -26.91
C SER A 167 3.11 -1.47 -26.67
N GLY A 168 4.29 -2.03 -26.96
CA GLY A 168 5.57 -1.35 -26.75
C GLY A 168 6.62 -2.22 -26.07
N TYR A 169 7.15 -1.78 -24.96
CA TYR A 169 8.14 -2.52 -24.17
C TYR A 169 7.75 -2.60 -22.70
N SER A 170 7.99 -3.77 -22.12
CA SER A 170 7.88 -4.00 -20.68
C SER A 170 9.24 -4.11 -20.04
N VAL A 171 9.39 -3.60 -18.83
CA VAL A 171 10.58 -3.78 -18.01
C VAL A 171 10.17 -4.25 -16.62
N LEU A 172 10.78 -5.33 -16.13
CA LEU A 172 10.60 -5.81 -14.79
C LEU A 172 11.63 -5.14 -13.88
N ILE A 173 11.18 -4.64 -12.73
CA ILE A 173 12.01 -4.15 -11.64
C ILE A 173 11.70 -4.93 -10.36
N ARG A 174 12.73 -5.17 -9.55
CA ARG A 174 12.63 -5.90 -8.28
C ARG A 174 13.33 -5.13 -7.17
N ASN A 175 12.72 -5.06 -5.99
CA ASN A 175 13.42 -4.60 -4.80
C ASN A 175 14.18 -5.76 -4.16
N THR A 176 15.49 -5.77 -4.26
CA THR A 176 16.41 -6.76 -3.67
C THR A 176 16.95 -6.34 -2.31
N GLY A 177 16.64 -5.12 -1.87
CA GLY A 177 17.09 -4.57 -0.61
C GLY A 177 16.26 -4.97 0.60
N ASP A 178 16.62 -4.41 1.73
CA ASP A 178 15.97 -4.65 3.02
C ASP A 178 15.06 -3.50 3.49
N SER A 179 14.97 -2.43 2.70
CA SER A 179 14.08 -1.28 2.92
C SER A 179 13.14 -1.06 1.74
N LYS A 180 12.12 -0.23 1.94
CA LYS A 180 11.21 0.19 0.87
C LYS A 180 11.98 0.93 -0.21
N LEU A 181 11.87 0.45 -1.43
CA LEU A 181 12.38 1.10 -2.63
C LEU A 181 11.40 2.19 -3.06
N LYS A 182 11.92 3.39 -3.31
CA LYS A 182 11.21 4.46 -4.03
C LYS A 182 12.06 4.80 -5.23
N ALA A 183 11.61 4.43 -6.41
CA ALA A 183 12.35 4.61 -7.64
C ALA A 183 11.63 5.55 -8.60
N LYS A 184 12.42 6.31 -9.33
CA LYS A 184 12.04 7.05 -10.52
C LYS A 184 12.64 6.30 -11.71
N VAL A 185 11.81 5.86 -12.63
CA VAL A 185 12.23 5.11 -13.81
C VAL A 185 11.98 5.94 -15.05
N THR A 186 13.05 6.26 -15.78
CA THR A 186 13.03 7.10 -16.97
C THR A 186 13.33 6.25 -18.21
N PHE A 187 12.53 6.40 -19.22
CA PHE A 187 12.69 5.73 -20.52
C PHE A 187 13.18 6.75 -21.55
N LEU A 188 14.33 6.45 -22.16
CA LEU A 188 14.99 7.31 -23.13
C LEU A 188 15.10 6.58 -24.49
N LEU A 189 14.78 7.27 -25.55
CA LEU A 189 14.96 6.79 -26.91
C LEU A 189 16.15 7.53 -27.55
N THR A 190 17.16 6.78 -27.97
CA THR A 190 18.39 7.35 -28.53
C THR A 190 18.54 6.95 -30.00
N ASN A 191 18.79 7.92 -30.85
CA ASN A 191 19.24 7.68 -32.23
C ASN A 191 20.68 7.18 -32.21
N VAL A 192 20.89 5.92 -32.53
CA VAL A 192 22.24 5.27 -32.48
C VAL A 192 23.27 5.95 -33.41
N ARG A 193 22.81 6.62 -34.46
CA ARG A 193 23.70 7.26 -35.44
C ARG A 193 24.16 8.66 -35.02
N THR A 194 23.27 9.45 -34.46
CA THR A 194 23.54 10.87 -34.12
C THR A 194 23.83 11.09 -32.65
N GLY A 195 23.40 10.15 -31.80
CA GLY A 195 23.44 10.30 -30.34
C GLY A 195 22.33 11.19 -29.77
N ASP A 196 21.39 11.66 -30.60
CA ASP A 196 20.26 12.45 -30.13
C ASP A 196 19.38 11.60 -29.24
N GLU A 197 19.03 12.11 -28.06
CA GLU A 197 18.27 11.41 -27.05
C GLU A 197 17.01 12.20 -26.69
N VAL A 198 15.91 11.49 -26.50
CA VAL A 198 14.63 12.04 -26.05
C VAL A 198 14.04 11.18 -24.94
N GLU A 199 13.58 11.82 -23.88
CA GLU A 199 12.78 11.18 -22.86
C GLU A 199 11.37 10.90 -23.39
N ILE A 200 10.97 9.62 -23.38
CA ILE A 200 9.65 9.20 -23.88
C ILE A 200 8.65 8.95 -22.76
N ASN A 201 9.13 8.59 -21.56
CA ASN A 201 8.28 8.35 -20.40
C ASN A 201 9.06 8.41 -19.09
N GLU A 202 8.35 8.74 -18.01
CA GLU A 202 8.86 8.74 -16.65
C GLU A 202 7.80 8.15 -15.70
N MET A 203 8.19 7.20 -14.87
CA MET A 203 7.29 6.51 -13.95
C MET A 203 7.88 6.44 -12.55
N ALA A 204 7.02 6.62 -11.53
CA ALA A 204 7.38 6.35 -10.14
C ALA A 204 7.02 4.91 -9.77
N ALA A 205 7.91 4.27 -9.02
CA ALA A 205 7.69 2.95 -8.46
C ALA A 205 8.01 2.94 -6.96
N GLY A 206 7.10 2.33 -6.18
CA GLY A 206 7.31 2.09 -4.76
C GLY A 206 7.14 0.61 -4.48
N LEU A 207 8.23 -0.07 -4.06
CA LEU A 207 8.28 -1.52 -3.86
C LEU A 207 8.73 -1.84 -2.44
N LEU A 208 8.06 -2.79 -1.80
CA LEU A 208 8.56 -3.40 -0.57
C LEU A 208 9.66 -4.41 -0.87
N PRO A 209 10.51 -4.77 0.10
CA PRO A 209 11.52 -5.80 -0.07
C PRO A 209 10.96 -7.11 -0.64
N GLY A 210 11.54 -7.58 -1.74
CA GLY A 210 11.11 -8.77 -2.48
C GLY A 210 9.96 -8.53 -3.46
N GLU A 211 9.37 -7.34 -3.50
CA GLU A 211 8.30 -7.01 -4.45
C GLU A 211 8.86 -6.74 -5.83
N GLU A 212 8.10 -7.17 -6.85
CA GLU A 212 8.38 -6.94 -8.26
C GLU A 212 7.29 -6.07 -8.88
N LYS A 213 7.65 -5.34 -9.92
CA LYS A 213 6.71 -4.55 -10.71
C LYS A 213 7.13 -4.49 -12.17
N THR A 214 6.19 -4.80 -13.05
CA THR A 214 6.36 -4.59 -14.49
C THR A 214 5.91 -3.17 -14.83
N LEU A 215 6.77 -2.44 -15.51
CA LEU A 215 6.48 -1.13 -16.09
C LEU A 215 6.37 -1.28 -17.60
N ILE A 216 5.41 -0.59 -18.20
CA ILE A 216 5.14 -0.65 -19.64
C ILE A 216 5.29 0.75 -20.21
N THR A 217 6.01 0.87 -21.33
CA THR A 217 6.11 2.10 -22.10
C THR A 217 5.82 1.85 -23.56
N GLU A 218 5.07 2.74 -24.17
CA GLU A 218 4.91 2.80 -25.61
C GLU A 218 6.11 3.49 -26.22
N ILE A 219 6.53 3.05 -27.42
CA ILE A 219 7.54 3.72 -28.20
C ILE A 219 6.80 4.62 -29.21
N PRO A 220 6.98 5.94 -29.15
CA PRO A 220 6.40 6.83 -30.15
C PRO A 220 6.98 6.55 -31.54
N ASP A 221 6.21 6.89 -32.57
CA ASP A 221 6.72 6.86 -33.94
C ASP A 221 7.98 7.74 -34.03
N HIS A 222 9.04 7.19 -34.60
CA HIS A 222 10.31 7.86 -34.74
C HIS A 222 10.95 7.59 -36.12
N GLU A 223 11.71 8.54 -36.62
CA GLU A 223 12.42 8.43 -37.90
C GLU A 223 13.85 7.87 -37.76
N TYR A 224 14.18 7.23 -36.66
CA TYR A 224 15.53 6.72 -36.43
C TYR A 224 15.72 5.39 -37.13
N PRO A 225 16.70 5.29 -38.05
CA PRO A 225 17.01 4.04 -38.78
C PRO A 225 17.42 2.91 -37.83
N LYS A 226 18.02 3.28 -36.70
CA LYS A 226 18.31 2.42 -35.56
C LYS A 226 18.07 3.24 -34.29
N ALA A 227 17.25 2.73 -33.41
CA ALA A 227 17.00 3.34 -32.13
C ALA A 227 17.51 2.42 -30.99
N MET A 228 17.81 3.02 -29.87
CA MET A 228 18.17 2.31 -28.64
C MET A 228 17.22 2.79 -27.52
N LEU A 229 16.59 1.85 -26.86
CA LEU A 229 15.82 2.11 -25.66
C LEU A 229 16.75 1.97 -24.45
N THR A 230 16.89 3.04 -23.70
CA THR A 230 17.59 3.08 -22.41
C THR A 230 16.55 3.23 -21.31
N VAL A 231 16.61 2.40 -20.29
CA VAL A 231 15.78 2.51 -19.10
C VAL A 231 16.69 2.77 -17.91
N LEU A 232 16.53 3.93 -17.31
CA LEU A 232 17.28 4.37 -16.14
C LEU A 232 16.39 4.33 -14.89
N MET A 233 16.91 3.79 -13.80
CA MET A 233 16.24 3.73 -12.52
C MET A 233 17.08 4.44 -11.44
N ASP A 234 16.57 5.57 -10.97
CA ASP A 234 17.09 6.31 -9.83
C ASP A 234 16.29 5.93 -8.59
N TYR A 235 16.95 5.42 -7.52
CA TYR A 235 16.25 4.90 -6.35
C TYR A 235 16.92 5.22 -5.02
N SER A 236 18.02 5.90 -5.04
CA SER A 236 18.80 6.16 -3.82
C SER A 236 18.91 7.65 -3.54
N PRO A 237 18.84 8.06 -2.26
CA PRO A 237 19.23 9.42 -1.87
C PRO A 237 20.72 9.72 -2.11
N ASN A 238 21.51 8.69 -2.45
CA ASN A 238 22.95 8.80 -2.74
C ASN A 238 23.25 8.78 -4.26
N GLU A 239 22.25 8.98 -5.11
CA GLU A 239 22.39 9.00 -6.57
C GLU A 239 22.81 7.66 -7.20
N ASP A 240 22.45 6.53 -6.59
CA ASP A 240 22.63 5.24 -7.20
C ASP A 240 21.70 5.09 -8.42
N LEU A 241 22.31 5.03 -9.59
CA LEU A 241 21.61 4.90 -10.87
C LEU A 241 21.88 3.51 -11.45
N LYS A 242 20.81 2.77 -11.74
CA LYS A 242 20.89 1.52 -12.51
C LYS A 242 20.22 1.71 -13.86
N GLY A 243 20.75 1.06 -14.88
CA GLY A 243 20.20 1.18 -16.23
C GLY A 243 20.42 -0.07 -17.06
N VAL A 244 19.54 -0.27 -18.02
CA VAL A 244 19.62 -1.31 -19.06
C VAL A 244 19.33 -0.69 -20.41
N GLN A 245 19.90 -1.28 -21.45
CA GLN A 245 19.77 -0.79 -22.82
C GLN A 245 19.48 -1.95 -23.78
N ILE A 246 18.63 -1.69 -24.76
CA ILE A 246 18.40 -2.59 -25.89
C ILE A 246 18.37 -1.80 -27.19
N VAL A 247 18.84 -2.42 -28.28
CA VAL A 247 18.69 -1.87 -29.64
C VAL A 247 17.30 -2.30 -30.12
N LEU A 248 16.56 -1.35 -30.66
CA LEU A 248 15.25 -1.59 -31.26
C LEU A 248 15.43 -2.01 -32.73
N ASP A 249 14.75 -3.09 -33.14
CA ASP A 249 14.69 -3.62 -34.49
C ASP A 249 13.48 -3.09 -35.27
#